data_76aae3024a54ea26584576e206efe522
#
_entry.id   76aae3024a54ea26584576e206efe522
#
_cell.length_a   1.000
_cell.length_b   1.000
_cell.length_c   1.000
_cell.angle_alpha   90.00
_cell.angle_beta   90.00
_cell.angle_gamma   90.00
#
_symmetry.space_group_name_H-M   'P 1'
#
loop_
_entity.id
_entity.type
_entity.pdbx_description
1 polymer ?
#
loop_
_entity_poly.entity_id
_entity_poly.type
_entity_poly.pdbx_seq_one_letter_code
_entity_poly.pdbx_strand_id
1 'polypeptide(L)'
;MMANKFSLDSIQITIPKRSKNSHKGDFGRSLILAGSEGMGGAAILSSEACLFSGAGLVSMYTHPSNIEASLSRNPEIMTLGIEKDFEIPKNIDVLLCGPGLKNNEWSENIVKKAFATRKLKTLIFDAGAFDFLHDLSSKFRCHDAQIILTPHPGEAGKLLGISNDEVQKNRVNSAKEISKKYNANVILKGRDTIVYLKDSNEIHMCSEGGPELSTGGTGDVLAGVIAGLTSQKISISDACMLSVAVHARAGEVFKKDVGEIGLNAGSLSPIIRNLLNRL
;
A
#
# COMPACT_ATOMS: atom_id res chain seq x y z
N MET A 1 23.10 -0.38 -12.42
CA MET A 1 22.00 -1.07 -13.11
C MET A 1 21.00 0.00 -13.52
N MET A 2 20.60 0.07 -14.78
CA MET A 2 19.58 1.05 -15.21
C MET A 2 18.20 0.53 -14.85
N ALA A 3 17.30 1.41 -14.38
CA ALA A 3 15.93 1.05 -14.11
C ALA A 3 15.13 0.96 -15.43
N ASN A 4 14.31 -0.06 -15.58
CA ASN A 4 13.40 -0.22 -16.71
C ASN A 4 12.24 0.78 -16.55
N LYS A 5 12.10 1.72 -17.48
CA LYS A 5 10.98 2.67 -17.44
C LYS A 5 9.67 1.98 -17.81
N PHE A 6 8.60 2.34 -17.13
CA PHE A 6 7.26 1.86 -17.44
C PHE A 6 6.20 2.95 -17.23
N SER A 7 5.07 2.75 -17.88
CA SER A 7 3.83 3.53 -17.76
C SER A 7 2.65 2.57 -17.82
N LEU A 8 1.44 3.04 -17.52
CA LEU A 8 0.24 2.21 -17.60
C LEU A 8 0.04 1.62 -19.01
N ASP A 9 0.37 2.38 -20.06
CA ASP A 9 0.23 1.94 -21.45
C ASP A 9 1.31 0.95 -21.89
N SER A 10 2.46 0.91 -21.20
CA SER A 10 3.59 0.05 -21.55
C SER A 10 3.60 -1.31 -20.85
N ILE A 11 2.87 -1.45 -19.75
CA ILE A 11 2.80 -2.72 -19.02
C ILE A 11 1.75 -3.65 -19.64
N GLN A 12 2.14 -4.91 -19.83
CA GLN A 12 1.24 -5.95 -20.36
C GLN A 12 0.71 -6.82 -19.21
N ILE A 13 -0.11 -6.20 -18.37
CA ILE A 13 -0.70 -6.87 -17.22
C ILE A 13 -2.21 -7.04 -17.47
N THR A 14 -2.68 -8.27 -17.37
CA THR A 14 -4.09 -8.59 -17.51
C THR A 14 -4.70 -8.87 -16.15
N ILE A 15 -5.75 -8.12 -15.81
CA ILE A 15 -6.56 -8.41 -14.62
C ILE A 15 -7.43 -9.62 -14.93
N PRO A 16 -7.43 -10.68 -14.10
CA PRO A 16 -8.25 -11.86 -14.34
C PRO A 16 -9.74 -11.52 -14.42
N LYS A 17 -10.39 -11.93 -15.51
CA LYS A 17 -11.84 -11.74 -15.68
C LYS A 17 -12.62 -12.48 -14.59
N ARG A 18 -13.61 -11.81 -14.03
CA ARG A 18 -14.51 -12.39 -13.03
C ARG A 18 -15.50 -13.36 -13.71
N SER A 19 -15.51 -14.62 -13.26
CA SER A 19 -16.47 -15.61 -13.72
C SER A 19 -17.87 -15.29 -13.20
N LYS A 20 -18.92 -15.69 -13.92
CA LYS A 20 -20.33 -15.58 -13.47
C LYS A 20 -20.59 -16.31 -12.15
N ASN A 21 -19.82 -17.36 -11.86
CA ASN A 21 -19.95 -18.18 -10.65
C ASN A 21 -19.00 -17.76 -9.53
N SER A 22 -18.28 -16.64 -9.69
CA SER A 22 -17.36 -16.13 -8.66
C SER A 22 -18.11 -15.61 -7.45
N HIS A 23 -17.53 -15.80 -6.28
CA HIS A 23 -18.00 -15.24 -5.01
C HIS A 23 -16.93 -14.34 -4.36
N LYS A 24 -17.32 -13.57 -3.37
CA LYS A 24 -16.45 -12.60 -2.71
C LYS A 24 -15.10 -13.18 -2.22
N GLY A 25 -15.06 -14.44 -1.80
CA GLY A 25 -13.84 -15.12 -1.35
C GLY A 25 -12.81 -15.36 -2.45
N ASP A 26 -13.22 -15.39 -3.74
CA ASP A 26 -12.30 -15.61 -4.86
C ASP A 26 -11.38 -14.42 -5.14
N PHE A 27 -11.74 -13.25 -4.62
CA PHE A 27 -11.02 -11.98 -4.81
C PHE A 27 -10.26 -11.54 -3.57
N GLY A 28 -10.08 -12.48 -2.62
CA GLY A 28 -9.26 -12.32 -1.43
C GLY A 28 -9.89 -11.52 -0.30
N ARG A 29 -9.25 -11.64 0.85
CA ARG A 29 -9.62 -10.98 2.11
C ARG A 29 -8.49 -10.12 2.59
N SER A 30 -8.70 -8.82 2.62
CA SER A 30 -7.72 -7.85 3.07
C SER A 30 -8.07 -7.32 4.44
N LEU A 31 -7.07 -7.22 5.31
CA LEU A 31 -7.16 -6.53 6.59
C LEU A 31 -6.26 -5.29 6.56
N ILE A 32 -6.82 -4.16 6.93
CA ILE A 32 -6.12 -2.88 7.05
C ILE A 32 -5.99 -2.54 8.54
N LEU A 33 -4.77 -2.48 9.06
CA LEU A 33 -4.44 -2.05 10.42
C LEU A 33 -3.92 -0.61 10.36
N ALA A 34 -4.76 0.36 10.68
CA ALA A 34 -4.51 1.76 10.36
C ALA A 34 -5.28 2.73 11.27
N GLY A 35 -4.91 4.00 11.26
CA GLY A 35 -5.72 5.07 11.83
C GLY A 35 -5.69 5.16 13.34
N SER A 36 -4.60 5.65 13.92
CA SER A 36 -4.56 6.11 15.31
C SER A 36 -5.62 7.20 15.56
N GLU A 37 -5.87 7.52 16.83
CA GLU A 37 -6.76 8.62 17.20
C GLU A 37 -6.42 9.91 16.46
N GLY A 38 -7.42 10.53 15.79
CA GLY A 38 -7.27 11.71 14.96
C GLY A 38 -6.64 11.46 13.58
N MET A 39 -6.33 10.20 13.22
CA MET A 39 -5.75 9.80 11.93
C MET A 39 -6.66 8.84 11.14
N GLY A 40 -7.95 8.85 11.43
CA GLY A 40 -8.94 7.97 10.80
C GLY A 40 -9.05 8.13 9.28
N GLY A 41 -8.76 9.31 8.76
CA GLY A 41 -8.75 9.58 7.31
C GLY A 41 -7.82 8.64 6.53
N ALA A 42 -6.62 8.37 7.04
CA ALA A 42 -5.66 7.47 6.41
C ALA A 42 -6.19 6.01 6.35
N ALA A 43 -6.83 5.55 7.44
CA ALA A 43 -7.46 4.23 7.48
C ALA A 43 -8.62 4.11 6.49
N ILE A 44 -9.46 5.13 6.40
CA ILE A 44 -10.61 5.17 5.50
C ILE A 44 -10.12 5.17 4.04
N LEU A 45 -9.17 6.05 3.69
CA LEU A 45 -8.65 6.18 2.32
C LEU A 45 -7.99 4.88 1.84
N SER A 46 -7.16 4.25 2.67
CA SER A 46 -6.50 3.00 2.31
C SER A 46 -7.49 1.83 2.18
N SER A 47 -8.50 1.77 3.05
CA SER A 47 -9.53 0.72 2.99
C SER A 47 -10.46 0.89 1.78
N GLU A 48 -10.87 2.14 1.48
CA GLU A 48 -11.66 2.47 0.29
C GLU A 48 -10.91 2.14 -1.00
N ALA A 49 -9.63 2.52 -1.08
CA ALA A 49 -8.78 2.20 -2.23
C ALA A 49 -8.60 0.69 -2.42
N CYS A 50 -8.45 -0.07 -1.34
CA CYS A 50 -8.39 -1.53 -1.38
C CYS A 50 -9.69 -2.14 -1.93
N LEU A 51 -10.85 -1.67 -1.44
CA LEU A 51 -12.16 -2.12 -1.93
C LEU A 51 -12.36 -1.80 -3.41
N PHE A 52 -12.06 -0.57 -3.82
CA PHE A 52 -12.25 -0.11 -5.21
C PHE A 52 -11.26 -0.73 -6.19
N SER A 53 -10.12 -1.22 -5.70
CA SER A 53 -9.15 -1.98 -6.50
C SER A 53 -9.49 -3.46 -6.62
N GLY A 54 -10.62 -3.90 -6.08
CA GLY A 54 -11.21 -5.19 -6.38
C GLY A 54 -11.03 -6.28 -5.32
N ALA A 55 -10.57 -5.98 -4.11
CA ALA A 55 -10.60 -6.93 -3.00
C ALA A 55 -12.04 -7.42 -2.74
N GLY A 56 -12.19 -8.71 -2.51
CA GLY A 56 -13.51 -9.32 -2.31
C GLY A 56 -14.14 -9.02 -0.95
N LEU A 57 -13.30 -8.89 0.07
CA LEU A 57 -13.67 -8.53 1.44
C LEU A 57 -12.58 -7.62 2.03
N VAL A 58 -12.99 -6.49 2.58
CA VAL A 58 -12.09 -5.55 3.26
C VAL A 58 -12.52 -5.36 4.70
N SER A 59 -11.62 -5.65 5.63
CA SER A 59 -11.76 -5.34 7.04
C SER A 59 -10.80 -4.22 7.42
N MET A 60 -11.25 -3.29 8.25
CA MET A 60 -10.43 -2.22 8.79
C MET A 60 -10.44 -2.29 10.32
N TYR A 61 -9.26 -2.48 10.90
CA TYR A 61 -9.06 -2.38 12.34
C TYR A 61 -8.37 -1.06 12.64
N THR A 62 -9.00 -0.24 13.46
CA THR A 62 -8.63 1.16 13.67
C THR A 62 -8.88 1.57 15.13
N HIS A 63 -8.44 2.78 15.50
CA HIS A 63 -8.83 3.33 16.79
C HIS A 63 -10.36 3.47 16.90
N PRO A 64 -10.99 3.18 18.06
CA PRO A 64 -12.45 3.19 18.21
C PRO A 64 -13.13 4.50 17.77
N SER A 65 -12.47 5.64 17.93
CA SER A 65 -13.01 6.96 17.51
C SER A 65 -13.27 7.10 16.00
N ASN A 66 -12.76 6.18 15.17
CA ASN A 66 -12.87 6.27 13.72
C ASN A 66 -14.03 5.43 13.14
N ILE A 67 -14.73 4.63 13.97
CA ILE A 67 -15.75 3.67 13.51
C ILE A 67 -16.90 4.38 12.79
N GLU A 68 -17.47 5.38 13.42
CA GLU A 68 -18.66 6.08 12.91
C GLU A 68 -18.36 6.75 11.55
N ALA A 69 -17.21 7.42 11.44
CA ALA A 69 -16.78 8.05 10.20
C ALA A 69 -16.58 7.03 9.06
N SER A 70 -16.03 5.86 9.37
CA SER A 70 -15.85 4.78 8.40
C SER A 70 -17.19 4.24 7.89
N LEU A 71 -18.09 3.90 8.80
CA LEU A 71 -19.40 3.35 8.46
C LEU A 71 -20.27 4.35 7.68
N SER A 72 -20.16 5.65 8.02
CA SER A 72 -20.87 6.71 7.31
C SER A 72 -20.37 6.89 5.87
N ARG A 73 -19.09 6.60 5.61
CA ARG A 73 -18.50 6.77 4.29
C ARG A 73 -18.63 5.53 3.41
N ASN A 74 -18.28 4.36 3.95
CA ASN A 74 -18.27 3.09 3.22
C ASN A 74 -18.74 1.95 4.13
N PRO A 75 -20.04 1.67 4.21
CA PRO A 75 -20.59 0.62 5.05
C PRO A 75 -20.19 -0.80 4.61
N GLU A 76 -19.64 -0.96 3.41
CA GLU A 76 -19.11 -2.22 2.91
C GLU A 76 -17.78 -2.63 3.54
N ILE A 77 -17.08 -1.70 4.20
CA ILE A 77 -15.84 -1.97 4.93
C ILE A 77 -16.20 -2.44 6.34
N MET A 78 -15.80 -3.67 6.65
CA MET A 78 -16.04 -4.27 7.98
C MET A 78 -15.12 -3.63 9.02
N THR A 79 -15.59 -2.59 9.70
CA THR A 79 -14.79 -1.78 10.61
C THR A 79 -14.88 -2.28 12.04
N LEU A 80 -13.71 -2.48 12.68
CA LEU A 80 -13.58 -2.83 14.08
C LEU A 80 -12.67 -1.82 14.80
N GLY A 81 -13.17 -1.26 15.91
CA GLY A 81 -12.34 -0.49 16.83
C GLY A 81 -11.50 -1.43 17.68
N ILE A 82 -10.19 -1.24 17.69
CA ILE A 82 -9.27 -2.07 18.46
C ILE A 82 -8.56 -1.27 19.54
N GLU A 83 -8.41 -1.89 20.69
CA GLU A 83 -7.61 -1.43 21.81
C GLU A 83 -6.30 -2.25 21.89
N LYS A 84 -5.74 -2.39 23.09
CA LYS A 84 -4.48 -3.10 23.30
C LYS A 84 -4.59 -4.59 22.95
N ASP A 85 -5.69 -5.23 23.36
CA ASP A 85 -5.94 -6.65 23.16
C ASP A 85 -6.91 -6.88 22.01
N PHE A 86 -6.39 -7.39 20.89
CA PHE A 86 -7.16 -7.78 19.73
C PHE A 86 -6.51 -8.97 19.04
N GLU A 87 -7.28 -9.70 18.25
CA GLU A 87 -6.80 -10.82 17.46
C GLU A 87 -6.91 -10.52 15.96
N ILE A 88 -5.93 -10.97 15.19
CA ILE A 88 -5.98 -10.95 13.74
C ILE A 88 -6.65 -12.24 13.25
N PRO A 89 -7.70 -12.16 12.42
CA PRO A 89 -8.39 -13.34 11.91
C PRO A 89 -7.45 -14.25 11.09
N LYS A 90 -7.59 -15.57 11.24
CA LYS A 90 -6.72 -16.57 10.58
C LYS A 90 -6.93 -16.69 9.07
N ASN A 91 -8.03 -16.18 8.54
CA ASN A 91 -8.44 -16.33 7.14
C ASN A 91 -8.26 -15.04 6.32
N ILE A 92 -7.15 -14.36 6.52
CA ILE A 92 -6.74 -13.15 5.81
C ILE A 92 -5.69 -13.52 4.75
N ASP A 93 -5.85 -13.01 3.55
CA ASP A 93 -4.88 -13.19 2.45
C ASP A 93 -3.83 -12.09 2.45
N VAL A 94 -4.26 -10.84 2.68
CA VAL A 94 -3.43 -9.64 2.64
C VAL A 94 -3.62 -8.82 3.91
N LEU A 95 -2.51 -8.36 4.47
CA LEU A 95 -2.50 -7.45 5.60
C LEU A 95 -1.72 -6.20 5.24
N LEU A 96 -2.37 -5.05 5.30
CA LEU A 96 -1.75 -3.73 5.23
C LEU A 96 -1.68 -3.13 6.63
N CYS A 97 -0.50 -2.68 7.03
CA CYS A 97 -0.27 -2.06 8.34
C CYS A 97 0.50 -0.75 8.19
N GLY A 98 -0.01 0.34 8.78
CA GLY A 98 0.77 1.56 8.86
C GLY A 98 0.09 2.88 8.55
N PRO A 99 -0.84 2.99 7.59
CA PRO A 99 -1.50 4.25 7.29
C PRO A 99 -2.07 4.92 8.54
N GLY A 100 -1.63 6.15 8.82
CA GLY A 100 -2.10 6.91 9.98
C GLY A 100 -1.75 6.33 11.35
N LEU A 101 -0.78 5.42 11.47
CA LEU A 101 -0.24 5.02 12.77
C LEU A 101 0.70 6.10 13.30
N LYS A 102 0.54 6.45 14.58
CA LYS A 102 1.42 7.39 15.30
C LYS A 102 2.52 6.62 16.02
N ASN A 103 3.63 7.28 16.35
CA ASN A 103 4.69 6.67 17.14
C ASN A 103 4.29 6.62 18.63
N ASN A 104 3.61 5.54 19.02
CA ASN A 104 3.16 5.26 20.38
C ASN A 104 3.01 3.74 20.63
N GLU A 105 2.80 3.34 21.89
CA GLU A 105 2.68 1.94 22.33
C GLU A 105 1.55 1.18 21.62
N TRP A 106 0.41 1.83 21.37
CA TRP A 106 -0.72 1.22 20.66
C TRP A 106 -0.34 0.80 19.25
N SER A 107 0.31 1.69 18.50
CA SER A 107 0.78 1.43 17.14
C SER A 107 1.91 0.39 17.10
N GLU A 108 2.82 0.45 18.07
CA GLU A 108 3.89 -0.55 18.20
C GLU A 108 3.33 -1.97 18.37
N ASN A 109 2.32 -2.11 19.24
CA ASN A 109 1.64 -3.39 19.46
C ASN A 109 0.97 -3.89 18.17
N ILE A 110 0.31 -3.01 17.41
CA ILE A 110 -0.29 -3.33 16.12
C ILE A 110 0.75 -3.84 15.13
N VAL A 111 1.86 -3.14 14.96
CA VAL A 111 2.93 -3.54 14.03
C VAL A 111 3.56 -4.88 14.45
N LYS A 112 3.78 -5.11 15.75
CA LYS A 112 4.28 -6.39 16.27
C LYS A 112 3.30 -7.53 15.98
N LYS A 113 1.99 -7.34 16.20
CA LYS A 113 0.95 -8.34 15.89
C LYS A 113 0.84 -8.58 14.38
N ALA A 114 0.88 -7.53 13.55
CA ALA A 114 0.90 -7.64 12.10
C ALA A 114 2.09 -8.49 11.63
N PHE A 115 3.29 -8.19 12.10
CA PHE A 115 4.49 -8.94 11.77
C PHE A 115 4.50 -10.38 12.30
N ALA A 116 3.85 -10.65 13.42
CA ALA A 116 3.73 -11.99 13.99
C ALA A 116 2.71 -12.88 13.23
N THR A 117 1.84 -12.29 12.40
CA THR A 117 0.80 -13.02 11.66
C THR A 117 1.44 -13.88 10.56
N ARG A 118 1.06 -15.14 10.51
CA ARG A 118 1.57 -16.13 9.54
C ARG A 118 0.46 -16.59 8.59
N LYS A 119 0.85 -17.29 7.52
CA LYS A 119 -0.06 -17.81 6.48
C LYS A 119 -0.75 -16.70 5.67
N LEU A 120 -0.14 -15.52 5.60
CA LEU A 120 -0.54 -14.45 4.70
C LEU A 120 0.07 -14.69 3.30
N LYS A 121 -0.66 -14.31 2.27
CA LYS A 121 -0.09 -14.17 0.92
C LYS A 121 0.83 -12.95 0.86
N THR A 122 0.37 -11.82 1.39
CA THR A 122 1.09 -10.54 1.34
C THR A 122 0.98 -9.78 2.66
N LEU A 123 2.11 -9.22 3.10
CA LEU A 123 2.21 -8.30 4.23
C LEU A 123 2.78 -6.97 3.72
N ILE A 124 2.03 -5.89 3.88
CA ILE A 124 2.39 -4.56 3.39
C ILE A 124 2.61 -3.64 4.59
N PHE A 125 3.73 -2.93 4.60
CA PHE A 125 3.99 -1.87 5.57
C PHE A 125 4.13 -0.53 4.87
N ASP A 126 3.44 0.48 5.39
CA ASP A 126 3.48 1.86 4.93
C ASP A 126 3.53 2.84 6.11
N ALA A 127 3.94 4.05 5.85
CA ALA A 127 3.83 5.20 6.75
C ALA A 127 4.32 4.90 8.18
N GLY A 128 3.46 5.13 9.20
CA GLY A 128 3.83 5.01 10.60
C GLY A 128 4.32 3.63 11.05
N ALA A 129 4.09 2.56 10.27
CA ALA A 129 4.67 1.26 10.59
C ALA A 129 6.21 1.27 10.55
N PHE A 130 6.81 2.09 9.71
CA PHE A 130 8.26 2.14 9.55
C PHE A 130 9.02 2.55 10.82
N ASP A 131 8.37 3.26 11.74
CA ASP A 131 8.98 3.66 13.00
C ASP A 131 9.32 2.44 13.89
N PHE A 132 8.70 1.28 13.65
CA PHE A 132 8.84 0.07 14.48
C PHE A 132 9.53 -1.11 13.76
N LEU A 133 9.90 -0.98 12.48
CA LEU A 133 10.48 -2.11 11.74
C LEU A 133 11.96 -2.36 12.02
N HIS A 134 12.69 -1.38 12.58
CA HIS A 134 14.12 -1.52 12.82
C HIS A 134 14.43 -2.74 13.69
N ASP A 135 13.74 -2.90 14.81
CA ASP A 135 13.95 -3.98 15.77
C ASP A 135 13.50 -5.37 15.26
N LEU A 136 12.69 -5.36 14.21
CA LEU A 136 12.20 -6.58 13.56
C LEU A 136 13.06 -7.00 12.37
N SER A 137 14.01 -6.17 11.93
CA SER A 137 14.73 -6.32 10.66
C SER A 137 15.40 -7.69 10.47
N SER A 138 16.02 -8.25 11.52
CA SER A 138 16.65 -9.58 11.47
C SER A 138 15.68 -10.73 11.26
N LYS A 139 14.39 -10.55 11.57
CA LYS A 139 13.34 -11.58 11.51
C LYS A 139 12.61 -11.62 10.16
N PHE A 140 12.77 -10.61 9.32
CA PHE A 140 12.08 -10.52 8.02
C PHE A 140 12.39 -11.69 7.08
N ARG A 141 13.61 -12.21 7.10
CA ARG A 141 14.02 -13.34 6.27
C ARG A 141 13.28 -14.65 6.58
N CYS A 142 12.74 -14.77 7.78
CA CYS A 142 12.02 -15.95 8.25
C CYS A 142 10.51 -15.80 8.12
N HIS A 143 10.02 -14.71 7.49
CA HIS A 143 8.60 -14.50 7.27
C HIS A 143 8.13 -15.24 6.01
N ASP A 144 6.98 -15.91 6.09
CA ASP A 144 6.41 -16.75 5.01
C ASP A 144 5.63 -15.95 3.95
N ALA A 145 5.18 -14.73 4.28
CA ALA A 145 4.48 -13.86 3.34
C ALA A 145 5.45 -13.13 2.38
N GLN A 146 4.92 -12.76 1.22
CA GLN A 146 5.55 -11.73 0.38
C GLN A 146 5.42 -10.36 1.06
N ILE A 147 6.55 -9.72 1.36
CA ILE A 147 6.55 -8.43 2.05
C ILE A 147 6.72 -7.31 1.03
N ILE A 148 5.95 -6.23 1.20
CA ILE A 148 6.04 -5.01 0.40
C ILE A 148 6.21 -3.82 1.35
N LEU A 149 7.21 -2.98 1.09
CA LEU A 149 7.45 -1.73 1.79
C LEU A 149 7.24 -0.56 0.83
N THR A 150 6.53 0.47 1.26
CA THR A 150 6.14 1.60 0.41
C THR A 150 6.67 2.94 0.94
N PRO A 151 7.98 3.07 1.24
CA PRO A 151 8.52 4.29 1.84
C PRO A 151 8.53 5.47 0.86
N HIS A 152 8.28 6.68 1.36
CA HIS A 152 8.75 7.91 0.72
C HIS A 152 10.23 8.15 1.09
N PRO A 153 10.97 9.08 0.43
CA PRO A 153 12.41 9.23 0.68
C PRO A 153 12.80 9.47 2.14
N GLY A 154 12.00 10.22 2.91
CA GLY A 154 12.27 10.42 4.34
C GLY A 154 12.09 9.15 5.18
N GLU A 155 11.09 8.33 4.88
CA GLU A 155 10.87 7.02 5.51
C GLU A 155 11.98 6.03 5.11
N ALA A 156 12.40 6.06 3.84
CA ALA A 156 13.54 5.25 3.37
C ALA A 156 14.83 5.62 4.10
N GLY A 157 15.05 6.90 4.37
CA GLY A 157 16.17 7.37 5.19
C GLY A 157 16.13 6.77 6.59
N LYS A 158 14.99 6.76 7.26
CA LYS A 158 14.80 6.12 8.58
C LYS A 158 15.11 4.61 8.52
N LEU A 159 14.59 3.90 7.52
CA LEU A 159 14.83 2.46 7.35
C LEU A 159 16.30 2.12 7.16
N LEU A 160 17.07 2.99 6.49
CA LEU A 160 18.49 2.78 6.21
C LEU A 160 19.43 3.41 7.26
N GLY A 161 18.94 4.34 8.06
CA GLY A 161 19.78 5.14 8.98
C GLY A 161 20.61 6.20 8.26
N ILE A 162 20.10 6.77 7.17
CA ILE A 162 20.74 7.82 6.36
C ILE A 162 19.78 9.02 6.18
N SER A 163 20.31 10.13 5.70
CA SER A 163 19.51 11.33 5.45
C SER A 163 18.59 11.18 4.22
N ASN A 164 17.52 11.99 4.17
CA ASN A 164 16.64 12.09 3.01
C ASN A 164 17.43 12.48 1.74
N ASP A 165 18.42 13.37 1.86
CA ASP A 165 19.22 13.84 0.74
C ASP A 165 20.11 12.73 0.18
N GLU A 166 20.65 11.86 1.01
CA GLU A 166 21.41 10.68 0.59
C GLU A 166 20.51 9.69 -0.19
N VAL A 167 19.27 9.47 0.29
CA VAL A 167 18.26 8.67 -0.44
C VAL A 167 17.98 9.29 -1.80
N GLN A 168 17.71 10.59 -1.86
CA GLN A 168 17.38 11.30 -3.12
C GLN A 168 18.53 11.27 -4.13
N LYS A 169 19.78 11.35 -3.68
CA LYS A 169 20.96 11.26 -4.56
C LYS A 169 21.12 9.90 -5.21
N ASN A 170 20.64 8.83 -4.59
CA ASN A 170 20.80 7.47 -5.10
C ASN A 170 19.59 6.57 -4.80
N ARG A 171 18.41 6.95 -5.29
CA ARG A 171 17.14 6.29 -5.02
C ARG A 171 17.13 4.80 -5.40
N VAL A 172 17.72 4.45 -6.53
CA VAL A 172 17.81 3.06 -7.01
C VAL A 172 18.58 2.19 -6.01
N ASN A 173 19.75 2.66 -5.55
CA ASN A 173 20.53 1.91 -4.56
C ASN A 173 19.82 1.87 -3.21
N SER A 174 19.18 2.94 -2.80
CA SER A 174 18.40 2.98 -1.54
C SER A 174 17.27 1.95 -1.55
N ALA A 175 16.51 1.83 -2.64
CA ALA A 175 15.47 0.79 -2.78
C ALA A 175 16.06 -0.62 -2.70
N LYS A 176 17.19 -0.87 -3.33
CA LYS A 176 17.92 -2.15 -3.28
C LYS A 176 18.39 -2.49 -1.87
N GLU A 177 19.00 -1.54 -1.16
CA GLU A 177 19.50 -1.75 0.20
C GLU A 177 18.35 -2.00 1.20
N ILE A 178 17.22 -1.31 1.06
CA ILE A 178 16.00 -1.58 1.83
C ILE A 178 15.52 -3.01 1.55
N SER A 179 15.41 -3.39 0.28
CA SER A 179 14.99 -4.74 -0.11
C SER A 179 15.89 -5.82 0.49
N LYS A 180 17.20 -5.64 0.44
CA LYS A 180 18.19 -6.57 1.00
C LYS A 180 18.07 -6.65 2.54
N LYS A 181 17.92 -5.50 3.22
CA LYS A 181 17.82 -5.41 4.69
C LYS A 181 16.56 -6.08 5.22
N TYR A 182 15.43 -5.86 4.55
CA TYR A 182 14.11 -6.31 5.00
C TYR A 182 13.56 -7.50 4.19
N ASN A 183 14.32 -8.08 3.28
CA ASN A 183 13.87 -9.17 2.39
C ASN A 183 12.49 -8.89 1.77
N ALA A 184 12.29 -7.70 1.21
CA ALA A 184 11.00 -7.17 0.78
C ALA A 184 11.05 -6.61 -0.63
N ASN A 185 9.90 -6.61 -1.32
CA ASN A 185 9.68 -5.75 -2.48
C ASN A 185 9.56 -4.31 -2.00
N VAL A 186 10.08 -3.35 -2.75
CA VAL A 186 10.13 -1.95 -2.32
C VAL A 186 9.50 -1.04 -3.38
N ILE A 187 8.56 -0.22 -2.97
CA ILE A 187 7.99 0.85 -3.77
C ILE A 187 8.48 2.17 -3.16
N LEU A 188 9.59 2.71 -3.66
CA LEU A 188 10.14 3.99 -3.20
C LEU A 188 9.40 5.14 -3.88
N LYS A 189 8.46 5.72 -3.12
CA LYS A 189 7.56 6.80 -3.57
C LYS A 189 8.33 8.09 -3.94
N GLY A 190 7.73 8.92 -4.75
CA GLY A 190 8.22 10.23 -5.18
C GLY A 190 8.19 10.36 -6.70
N ARG A 191 8.72 11.49 -7.24
CA ARG A 191 8.85 11.63 -8.68
C ARG A 191 9.65 10.46 -9.24
N ASP A 192 9.18 9.87 -10.33
CA ASP A 192 9.76 8.65 -10.90
C ASP A 192 9.79 7.52 -9.84
N THR A 193 8.61 7.12 -9.36
CA THR A 193 8.48 6.06 -8.34
C THR A 193 9.21 4.79 -8.76
N ILE A 194 10.07 4.26 -7.87
CA ILE A 194 10.88 3.07 -8.12
C ILE A 194 10.18 1.85 -7.52
N VAL A 195 10.06 0.79 -8.32
CA VAL A 195 9.64 -0.54 -7.89
C VAL A 195 10.83 -1.47 -7.96
N TYR A 196 11.29 -1.96 -6.83
CA TYR A 196 12.31 -3.00 -6.73
C TYR A 196 11.67 -4.33 -6.37
N LEU A 197 11.87 -5.33 -7.22
CA LEU A 197 11.34 -6.69 -7.05
C LEU A 197 12.44 -7.61 -6.51
N LYS A 198 12.26 -8.08 -5.27
CA LYS A 198 13.32 -8.83 -4.55
C LYS A 198 13.68 -10.16 -5.19
N ASP A 199 12.70 -10.88 -5.76
CA ASP A 199 12.91 -12.23 -6.26
C ASP A 199 13.63 -12.25 -7.62
N SER A 200 13.37 -11.28 -8.49
CA SER A 200 14.05 -11.12 -9.79
C SER A 200 15.25 -10.16 -9.74
N ASN A 201 15.39 -9.38 -8.66
CA ASN A 201 16.32 -8.25 -8.56
C ASN A 201 16.10 -7.18 -9.64
N GLU A 202 14.91 -7.10 -10.22
CA GLU A 202 14.56 -6.11 -11.24
C GLU A 202 14.22 -4.77 -10.61
N ILE A 203 14.56 -3.73 -11.34
CA ILE A 203 14.29 -2.34 -10.97
C ILE A 203 13.46 -1.71 -12.07
N HIS A 204 12.29 -1.22 -11.69
CA HIS A 204 11.40 -0.52 -12.60
C HIS A 204 11.16 0.90 -12.09
N MET A 205 10.92 1.85 -13.01
CA MET A 205 10.69 3.25 -12.72
C MET A 205 9.43 3.71 -13.45
N CYS A 206 8.42 4.09 -12.70
CA CYS A 206 7.20 4.68 -13.28
C CYS A 206 7.47 6.13 -13.68
N SER A 207 7.25 6.44 -14.94
CA SER A 207 7.47 7.79 -15.49
C SER A 207 6.21 8.65 -15.51
N GLU A 208 5.09 8.15 -14.98
CA GLU A 208 3.81 8.85 -14.89
C GLU A 208 3.60 9.49 -13.52
N GLY A 209 2.63 10.41 -13.46
CA GLY A 209 2.28 11.16 -12.27
C GLY A 209 3.07 12.44 -12.13
N GLY A 210 2.50 13.41 -11.45
CA GLY A 210 3.05 14.75 -11.32
C GLY A 210 2.76 15.39 -9.96
N PRO A 211 2.98 16.71 -9.86
CA PRO A 211 2.83 17.45 -8.61
C PRO A 211 1.39 17.47 -8.08
N GLU A 212 0.38 17.19 -8.88
CA GLU A 212 -1.00 17.02 -8.46
C GLU A 212 -1.17 15.97 -7.36
N LEU A 213 -0.30 14.96 -7.34
CA LEU A 213 -0.27 13.92 -6.30
C LEU A 213 0.40 14.36 -4.99
N SER A 214 0.95 15.58 -4.92
CA SER A 214 1.64 16.10 -3.74
C SER A 214 0.64 16.64 -2.69
N THR A 215 -0.31 15.80 -2.28
CA THR A 215 -1.29 16.11 -1.23
C THR A 215 -1.38 14.96 -0.22
N GLY A 216 -1.83 15.27 1.01
CA GLY A 216 -1.96 14.28 2.06
C GLY A 216 -2.95 13.16 1.70
N GLY A 217 -2.61 11.92 2.01
CA GLY A 217 -3.47 10.75 1.81
C GLY A 217 -3.29 10.01 0.49
N THR A 218 -2.58 10.57 -0.50
CA THR A 218 -2.33 9.86 -1.78
C THR A 218 -1.48 8.61 -1.60
N GLY A 219 -0.54 8.63 -0.64
CA GLY A 219 0.22 7.45 -0.23
C GLY A 219 -0.66 6.36 0.39
N ASP A 220 -1.62 6.76 1.24
CA ASP A 220 -2.59 5.82 1.85
C ASP A 220 -3.44 5.15 0.77
N VAL A 221 -3.86 5.92 -0.25
CA VAL A 221 -4.57 5.37 -1.43
C VAL A 221 -3.68 4.37 -2.16
N LEU A 222 -2.42 4.70 -2.46
CA LEU A 222 -1.50 3.77 -3.13
C LEU A 222 -1.35 2.47 -2.32
N ALA A 223 -1.14 2.56 -1.00
CA ALA A 223 -1.02 1.38 -0.14
C ALA A 223 -2.30 0.51 -0.19
N GLY A 224 -3.47 1.14 -0.21
CA GLY A 224 -4.75 0.46 -0.37
C GLY A 224 -4.90 -0.23 -1.73
N VAL A 225 -4.48 0.42 -2.83
CA VAL A 225 -4.47 -0.18 -4.18
C VAL A 225 -3.59 -1.42 -4.22
N ILE A 226 -2.39 -1.35 -3.64
CA ILE A 226 -1.49 -2.50 -3.54
C ILE A 226 -2.17 -3.65 -2.79
N ALA A 227 -2.82 -3.38 -1.66
CA ALA A 227 -3.53 -4.38 -0.90
C ALA A 227 -4.68 -5.01 -1.71
N GLY A 228 -5.46 -4.20 -2.43
CA GLY A 228 -6.57 -4.67 -3.26
C GLY A 228 -6.13 -5.52 -4.46
N LEU A 229 -5.05 -5.14 -5.14
CA LEU A 229 -4.53 -5.92 -6.27
C LEU A 229 -3.83 -7.20 -5.81
N THR A 230 -3.03 -7.15 -4.74
CA THR A 230 -2.35 -8.35 -4.21
C THR A 230 -3.31 -9.37 -3.59
N SER A 231 -4.52 -8.96 -3.19
CA SER A 231 -5.55 -9.88 -2.68
C SER A 231 -6.12 -10.78 -3.77
N GLN A 232 -6.07 -10.36 -5.01
CA GLN A 232 -6.60 -11.07 -6.16
C GLN A 232 -5.58 -12.10 -6.72
N LYS A 233 -5.91 -12.74 -7.84
CA LYS A 233 -5.03 -13.74 -8.50
C LYS A 233 -4.04 -13.07 -9.47
N ILE A 234 -3.37 -12.01 -8.99
CA ILE A 234 -2.34 -11.26 -9.73
C ILE A 234 -0.98 -11.59 -9.08
N SER A 235 0.07 -11.67 -9.87
CA SER A 235 1.43 -11.85 -9.32
C SER A 235 1.84 -10.65 -8.48
N ILE A 236 2.71 -10.83 -7.50
CA ILE A 236 3.19 -9.71 -6.66
C ILE A 236 3.92 -8.66 -7.50
N SER A 237 4.71 -9.10 -8.47
CA SER A 237 5.39 -8.20 -9.42
C SER A 237 4.39 -7.34 -10.18
N ASP A 238 3.39 -7.98 -10.81
CA ASP A 238 2.37 -7.26 -11.59
C ASP A 238 1.53 -6.34 -10.71
N ALA A 239 1.15 -6.80 -9.52
CA ALA A 239 0.39 -5.98 -8.57
C ALA A 239 1.17 -4.74 -8.13
N CYS A 240 2.48 -4.85 -7.84
CA CYS A 240 3.32 -3.71 -7.49
C CYS A 240 3.41 -2.71 -8.65
N MET A 241 3.69 -3.18 -9.86
CA MET A 241 3.82 -2.29 -11.02
C MET A 241 2.48 -1.66 -11.40
N LEU A 242 1.42 -2.45 -11.48
CA LEU A 242 0.09 -1.95 -11.82
C LEU A 242 -0.43 -0.94 -10.81
N SER A 243 -0.24 -1.18 -9.51
CA SER A 243 -0.65 -0.23 -8.45
C SER A 243 -0.01 1.14 -8.64
N VAL A 244 1.30 1.18 -8.91
CA VAL A 244 2.03 2.43 -9.13
C VAL A 244 1.54 3.11 -10.41
N ALA A 245 1.40 2.37 -11.51
CA ALA A 245 0.98 2.94 -12.80
C ALA A 245 -0.45 3.51 -12.75
N VAL A 246 -1.43 2.77 -12.21
CA VAL A 246 -2.82 3.26 -12.15
C VAL A 246 -2.96 4.43 -11.18
N HIS A 247 -2.21 4.44 -10.09
CA HIS A 247 -2.21 5.54 -9.13
C HIS A 247 -1.62 6.82 -9.77
N ALA A 248 -0.50 6.70 -10.46
CA ALA A 248 0.13 7.81 -11.17
C ALA A 248 -0.79 8.35 -12.28
N ARG A 249 -1.33 7.48 -13.13
CA ARG A 249 -2.27 7.83 -14.18
C ARG A 249 -3.56 8.46 -13.63
N ALA A 250 -4.04 8.03 -12.47
CA ALA A 250 -5.22 8.65 -11.86
C ALA A 250 -4.99 10.12 -11.49
N GLY A 251 -3.78 10.48 -11.04
CA GLY A 251 -3.38 11.87 -10.84
C GLY A 251 -3.41 12.68 -12.15
N GLU A 252 -2.83 12.12 -13.23
CA GLU A 252 -2.84 12.78 -14.55
C GLU A 252 -4.26 12.96 -15.10
N VAL A 253 -5.16 11.97 -14.91
CA VAL A 253 -6.57 12.09 -15.28
C VAL A 253 -7.24 13.21 -14.52
N PHE A 254 -7.05 13.27 -13.19
CA PHE A 254 -7.58 14.37 -12.38
C PHE A 254 -7.04 15.72 -12.87
N LYS A 255 -5.75 15.84 -13.10
CA LYS A 255 -5.12 17.06 -13.61
C LYS A 255 -5.72 17.50 -14.95
N LYS A 256 -5.97 16.56 -15.86
CA LYS A 256 -6.56 16.84 -17.17
C LYS A 256 -8.01 17.31 -17.05
N ASP A 257 -8.81 16.69 -16.17
CA ASP A 257 -10.26 16.89 -16.11
C ASP A 257 -10.65 18.05 -15.17
N VAL A 258 -9.86 18.33 -14.14
CA VAL A 258 -10.15 19.31 -13.09
C VAL A 258 -9.08 20.40 -13.01
N GLY A 259 -7.81 20.01 -13.07
CA GLY A 259 -6.65 20.91 -12.94
C GLY A 259 -5.60 20.35 -11.98
N GLU A 260 -4.51 21.06 -11.84
CA GLU A 260 -3.35 20.63 -11.02
C GLU A 260 -3.56 20.88 -9.52
N ILE A 261 -4.43 21.85 -9.17
CA ILE A 261 -4.64 22.29 -7.79
C ILE A 261 -5.92 21.67 -7.25
N GLY A 262 -5.88 21.25 -5.96
CA GLY A 262 -7.07 20.83 -5.23
C GLY A 262 -7.43 19.36 -5.33
N LEU A 263 -6.50 18.50 -5.79
CA LEU A 263 -6.69 17.06 -5.70
C LEU A 263 -6.79 16.65 -4.23
N ASN A 264 -7.93 16.08 -3.83
CA ASN A 264 -8.09 15.37 -2.58
C ASN A 264 -7.91 13.87 -2.83
N ALA A 265 -7.20 13.18 -1.93
CA ALA A 265 -6.84 11.79 -2.12
C ALA A 265 -8.05 10.86 -2.38
N GLY A 266 -9.19 11.15 -1.78
CA GLY A 266 -10.43 10.39 -2.00
C GLY A 266 -10.96 10.41 -3.43
N SER A 267 -10.57 11.39 -4.25
CA SER A 267 -10.94 11.44 -5.68
C SER A 267 -10.18 10.41 -6.53
N LEU A 268 -9.04 9.90 -6.05
CA LEU A 268 -8.23 8.95 -6.81
C LEU A 268 -8.90 7.57 -6.92
N SER A 269 -9.50 7.06 -5.84
CA SER A 269 -10.05 5.70 -5.80
C SER A 269 -11.11 5.42 -6.88
N PRO A 270 -12.08 6.32 -7.14
CA PRO A 270 -13.03 6.15 -8.26
C PRO A 270 -12.34 6.16 -9.63
N ILE A 271 -11.34 7.03 -9.83
CA ILE A 271 -10.59 7.11 -11.09
C ILE A 271 -9.80 5.82 -11.30
N ILE A 272 -9.10 5.34 -10.27
CA ILE A 272 -8.34 4.09 -10.30
C ILE A 272 -9.25 2.91 -10.66
N ARG A 273 -10.42 2.80 -10.02
CA ARG A 273 -11.41 1.78 -10.34
C ARG A 273 -11.80 1.81 -11.83
N ASN A 274 -12.03 3.01 -12.38
CA ASN A 274 -12.39 3.16 -13.79
C ASN A 274 -11.23 2.77 -14.71
N LEU A 275 -9.98 3.10 -14.37
CA LEU A 275 -8.80 2.68 -15.13
C LEU A 275 -8.64 1.16 -15.11
N LEU A 276 -8.72 0.53 -13.94
CA LEU A 276 -8.59 -0.92 -13.78
C LEU A 276 -9.66 -1.71 -14.59
N ASN A 277 -10.86 -1.17 -14.74
CA ASN A 277 -11.94 -1.83 -15.52
C ASN A 277 -11.80 -1.66 -17.05
N ARG A 278 -10.81 -0.91 -17.51
CA ARG A 278 -10.50 -0.72 -18.94
C ARG A 278 -9.31 -1.55 -19.42
N LEU A 279 -8.59 -2.17 -18.48
CA LEU A 279 -7.51 -3.12 -18.76
C LEU A 279 -8.04 -4.53 -18.99
#